data_558b448a3906d73e298a0c17294015fd
#
_entry.id   558b448a3906d73e298a0c17294015fd
#
_cell.length_a   1.000
_cell.length_b   1.000
_cell.length_c   1.000
_cell.angle_alpha   90.00
_cell.angle_beta   90.00
_cell.angle_gamma   90.00
#
_symmetry.space_group_name_H-M   'P 1'
#
loop_
_entity.id
_entity.type
_entity.pdbx_description
1 polymer ?
#
loop_
_entity_poly.entity_id
_entity_poly.type
_entity_poly.pdbx_seq_one_letter_code
_entity_poly.pdbx_strand_id
1 'polypeptide(L)'
;MTSRTAYLAAPLVMVLLLPVVGLFVSPSAADIVAGAKHPLFAPALWLSLQTSVLSLGLIVVMGAPLAWWLANSSSASARVVELVVNLPIVIPPAVIGVGLLEVFGRRGLLGPWLESVGLSVPFSSAAVVIAQVVVAAPFFVQAGANAFRKIDDDLMVVARTLGESGPGAFLRVALPIALPGLIAGASIAWARALGEFGATLLFAGNMTGETQTMPLAIYTALESDVRAAVVMSMLLAAVGVLLLVALRFAPMAWKWTRDLGGLS
;
A
#
# COMPACT_ATOMS: atom_id res chain seq x y z
N MET A 1 23.19 29.16 2.67
CA MET A 1 21.83 29.16 2.06
C MET A 1 20.81 28.28 2.83
N THR A 2 21.22 27.48 3.77
CA THR A 2 20.40 26.44 4.42
C THR A 2 19.40 26.91 5.48
N SER A 3 19.63 28.00 6.19
CA SER A 3 18.73 28.46 7.26
C SER A 3 17.45 29.17 6.76
N ARG A 4 17.53 29.99 5.73
CA ARG A 4 16.35 30.72 5.22
C ARG A 4 15.32 29.83 4.55
N THR A 5 15.76 28.79 3.83
CA THR A 5 14.85 27.78 3.22
C THR A 5 14.13 26.95 4.27
N ALA A 6 14.76 26.66 5.42
CA ALA A 6 14.13 25.94 6.53
C ALA A 6 12.97 26.74 7.16
N TYR A 7 13.10 28.06 7.30
CA TYR A 7 12.01 28.90 7.82
C TYR A 7 10.80 28.94 6.88
N LEU A 8 11.01 28.91 5.56
CA LEU A 8 9.94 28.86 4.56
C LEU A 8 9.21 27.49 4.55
N ALA A 9 9.90 26.41 4.94
CA ALA A 9 9.30 25.08 5.04
C ALA A 9 8.52 24.86 6.34
N ALA A 10 8.85 25.60 7.42
CA ALA A 10 8.27 25.40 8.74
C ALA A 10 6.73 25.45 8.77
N PRO A 11 6.03 26.39 8.11
CA PRO A 11 4.57 26.43 8.12
C PRO A 11 3.94 25.16 7.52
N LEU A 12 4.49 24.64 6.43
CA LEU A 12 3.99 23.40 5.82
C LEU A 12 4.19 22.20 6.74
N VAL A 13 5.38 22.08 7.34
CA VAL A 13 5.67 21.00 8.30
C VAL A 13 4.75 21.11 9.51
N MET A 14 4.48 22.31 10.01
CA MET A 14 3.55 22.54 11.12
C MET A 14 2.13 22.09 10.78
N VAL A 15 1.60 22.48 9.62
CA VAL A 15 0.25 22.07 9.16
C VAL A 15 0.16 20.55 9.01
N LEU A 16 1.21 19.88 8.53
CA LEU A 16 1.25 18.42 8.37
C LEU A 16 1.32 17.69 9.73
N LEU A 17 2.02 18.26 10.72
CA LEU A 17 2.16 17.64 12.03
C LEU A 17 0.97 17.89 12.96
N LEU A 18 0.30 19.04 12.85
CA LEU A 18 -0.81 19.40 13.75
C LEU A 18 -1.89 18.31 13.89
N PRO A 19 -2.44 17.71 12.81
CA PRO A 19 -3.44 16.66 12.95
C PRO A 19 -2.90 15.43 13.67
N VAL A 20 -1.65 15.06 13.40
CA VAL A 20 -1.00 13.91 14.03
C VAL A 20 -0.79 14.17 15.53
N VAL A 21 -0.24 15.33 15.88
CA VAL A 21 -0.07 15.74 17.28
C VAL A 21 -1.42 15.78 18.00
N GLY A 22 -2.46 16.31 17.35
CA GLY A 22 -3.81 16.34 17.90
C GLY A 22 -4.34 14.96 18.26
N LEU A 23 -4.14 13.96 17.39
CA LEU A 23 -4.55 12.58 17.64
C LEU A 23 -3.83 11.94 18.86
N PHE A 24 -2.55 12.26 19.07
CA PHE A 24 -1.78 11.63 20.16
C PHE A 24 -1.86 12.38 21.49
N VAL A 25 -2.22 13.66 21.49
CA VAL A 25 -2.29 14.48 22.71
C VAL A 25 -3.74 14.54 23.27
N SER A 26 -4.74 14.40 22.40
CA SER A 26 -6.16 14.54 22.78
C SER A 26 -6.68 13.43 23.71
N PRO A 27 -6.40 12.12 23.52
CA PRO A 27 -6.97 11.06 24.36
C PRO A 27 -6.27 10.96 25.72
N SER A 28 -7.06 10.80 26.77
CA SER A 28 -6.56 10.41 28.10
C SER A 28 -6.19 8.92 28.12
N ALA A 29 -5.42 8.50 29.13
CA ALA A 29 -5.11 7.07 29.34
C ALA A 29 -6.38 6.22 29.51
N ALA A 30 -7.42 6.75 30.12
CA ALA A 30 -8.71 6.06 30.26
C ALA A 30 -9.42 5.90 28.90
N ASP A 31 -9.40 6.93 28.07
CA ASP A 31 -9.97 6.88 26.72
C ASP A 31 -9.26 5.82 25.86
N ILE A 32 -7.92 5.73 25.95
CA ILE A 32 -7.12 4.74 25.20
C ILE A 32 -7.54 3.31 25.58
N VAL A 33 -7.69 3.03 26.87
CA VAL A 33 -8.14 1.71 27.35
C VAL A 33 -9.57 1.41 26.88
N ALA A 34 -10.47 2.39 26.97
CA ALA A 34 -11.86 2.24 26.55
C ALA A 34 -11.96 2.01 25.02
N GLY A 35 -11.27 2.79 24.20
CA GLY A 35 -11.27 2.67 22.76
C GLY A 35 -10.62 1.36 22.27
N ALA A 36 -9.55 0.89 22.94
CA ALA A 36 -8.95 -0.41 22.60
C ALA A 36 -9.87 -1.60 22.96
N LYS A 37 -10.81 -1.42 23.88
CA LYS A 37 -11.85 -2.43 24.24
C LYS A 37 -13.14 -2.26 23.44
N HIS A 38 -13.23 -1.26 22.57
CA HIS A 38 -14.41 -1.05 21.76
C HIS A 38 -14.71 -2.27 20.87
N PRO A 39 -15.96 -2.76 20.77
CA PRO A 39 -16.29 -3.98 20.03
C PRO A 39 -15.85 -4.00 18.57
N LEU A 40 -15.80 -2.84 17.91
CA LEU A 40 -15.37 -2.70 16.51
C LEU A 40 -13.87 -2.77 16.34
N PHE A 41 -13.06 -2.48 17.38
CA PHE A 41 -11.62 -2.29 17.24
C PHE A 41 -10.87 -3.56 16.80
N ALA A 42 -10.94 -4.62 17.58
CA ALA A 42 -10.16 -5.82 17.32
C ALA A 42 -10.53 -6.53 16.00
N PRO A 43 -11.82 -6.73 15.66
CA PRO A 43 -12.20 -7.31 14.37
C PRO A 43 -11.75 -6.46 13.18
N ALA A 44 -11.92 -5.13 13.26
CA ALA A 44 -11.54 -4.24 12.17
C ALA A 44 -10.02 -4.14 11.98
N LEU A 45 -9.25 -4.13 13.09
CA LEU A 45 -7.79 -4.15 13.03
C LEU A 45 -7.28 -5.44 12.39
N TRP A 46 -7.81 -6.59 12.82
CA TRP A 46 -7.43 -7.89 12.29
C TRP A 46 -7.72 -7.99 10.79
N LEU A 47 -8.94 -7.63 10.38
CA LEU A 47 -9.32 -7.61 8.98
C LEU A 47 -8.43 -6.67 8.15
N SER A 48 -8.16 -5.46 8.65
CA SER A 48 -7.28 -4.49 7.96
C SER A 48 -5.87 -5.04 7.75
N LEU A 49 -5.30 -5.68 8.77
CA LEU A 49 -3.96 -6.27 8.66
C LEU A 49 -3.95 -7.44 7.67
N GLN A 50 -4.91 -8.37 7.77
CA GLN A 50 -5.00 -9.51 6.85
C GLN A 50 -5.16 -9.07 5.40
N THR A 51 -6.14 -8.22 5.12
CA THR A 51 -6.43 -7.77 3.75
C THR A 51 -5.30 -6.93 3.18
N SER A 52 -4.72 -6.02 3.98
CA SER A 52 -3.61 -5.17 3.49
C SER A 52 -2.32 -5.94 3.25
N VAL A 53 -1.99 -6.94 4.07
CA VAL A 53 -0.83 -7.82 3.85
C VAL A 53 -1.04 -8.68 2.59
N LEU A 54 -2.24 -9.25 2.42
CA LEU A 54 -2.57 -10.01 1.20
C LEU A 54 -2.50 -9.12 -0.04
N SER A 55 -3.08 -7.93 0.03
CA SER A 55 -3.03 -6.93 -1.05
C SER A 55 -1.59 -6.55 -1.38
N LEU A 56 -0.74 -6.30 -0.38
CA LEU A 56 0.67 -6.01 -0.57
C LEU A 56 1.39 -7.18 -1.26
N GLY A 57 1.14 -8.42 -0.83
CA GLY A 57 1.70 -9.62 -1.46
C GLY A 57 1.37 -9.70 -2.94
N LEU A 58 0.09 -9.48 -3.30
CA LEU A 58 -0.37 -9.46 -4.69
C LEU A 58 0.27 -8.31 -5.48
N ILE A 59 0.33 -7.11 -4.89
CA ILE A 59 0.97 -5.93 -5.51
C ILE A 59 2.45 -6.20 -5.80
N VAL A 60 3.19 -6.79 -4.86
CA VAL A 60 4.62 -7.09 -5.04
C VAL A 60 4.82 -8.16 -6.11
N VAL A 61 4.07 -9.25 -6.04
CA VAL A 61 4.22 -10.39 -6.99
C VAL A 61 3.87 -9.98 -8.42
N MET A 62 2.80 -9.22 -8.61
CA MET A 62 2.36 -8.78 -9.94
C MET A 62 3.05 -7.48 -10.39
N GLY A 63 3.30 -6.59 -9.46
CA GLY A 63 3.85 -5.27 -9.72
C GLY A 63 5.35 -5.27 -9.99
N ALA A 64 6.14 -6.18 -9.39
CA ALA A 64 7.58 -6.22 -9.63
C ALA A 64 7.95 -6.60 -11.08
N PRO A 65 7.36 -7.63 -11.71
CA PRO A 65 7.55 -7.91 -13.13
C PRO A 65 7.08 -6.76 -14.02
N LEU A 66 5.94 -6.14 -13.69
CA LEU A 66 5.41 -4.99 -14.43
C LEU A 66 6.36 -3.78 -14.34
N ALA A 67 6.85 -3.48 -13.14
CA ALA A 67 7.82 -2.40 -12.91
C ALA A 67 9.13 -2.62 -13.68
N TRP A 68 9.62 -3.86 -13.69
CA TRP A 68 10.79 -4.25 -14.49
C TRP A 68 10.57 -4.05 -15.99
N TRP A 69 9.43 -4.50 -16.51
CA TRP A 69 9.10 -4.32 -17.91
C TRP A 69 8.98 -2.85 -18.29
N LEU A 70 8.30 -2.03 -17.47
CA LEU A 70 8.18 -0.58 -17.68
C LEU A 70 9.52 0.16 -17.60
N ALA A 71 10.44 -0.32 -16.79
CA ALA A 71 11.77 0.27 -16.67
C ALA A 71 12.64 0.03 -17.92
N ASN A 72 12.49 -1.15 -18.54
CA ASN A 72 13.35 -1.59 -19.64
C ASN A 72 12.68 -1.45 -21.03
N SER A 73 11.51 -0.86 -21.13
CA SER A 73 10.78 -0.73 -22.40
C SER A 73 10.50 0.73 -22.73
N SER A 74 10.93 1.17 -23.92
CA SER A 74 10.60 2.48 -24.49
C SER A 74 9.44 2.43 -25.49
N SER A 75 8.76 1.27 -25.59
CA SER A 75 7.68 1.02 -26.55
C SER A 75 6.44 1.90 -26.32
N ALA A 76 5.63 2.10 -27.34
CA ALA A 76 4.35 2.79 -27.22
C ALA A 76 3.40 2.06 -26.23
N SER A 77 3.43 0.71 -26.24
CA SER A 77 2.65 -0.11 -25.31
C SER A 77 3.04 0.11 -23.85
N ALA A 78 4.34 0.22 -23.56
CA ALA A 78 4.80 0.50 -22.21
C ALA A 78 4.31 1.86 -21.70
N ARG A 79 4.34 2.89 -22.55
CA ARG A 79 3.81 4.22 -22.22
C ARG A 79 2.30 4.20 -21.94
N VAL A 80 1.53 3.46 -22.74
CA VAL A 80 0.09 3.30 -22.50
C VAL A 80 -0.16 2.55 -21.18
N VAL A 81 0.54 1.47 -20.92
CA VAL A 81 0.39 0.71 -19.67
C VAL A 81 0.83 1.56 -18.44
N GLU A 82 1.91 2.33 -18.54
CA GLU A 82 2.31 3.26 -17.48
C GLU A 82 1.22 4.30 -17.19
N LEU A 83 0.56 4.82 -18.22
CA LEU A 83 -0.57 5.72 -18.08
C LEU A 83 -1.76 5.04 -17.39
N VAL A 84 -2.11 3.81 -17.82
CA VAL A 84 -3.21 3.03 -17.23
C VAL A 84 -2.92 2.72 -15.77
N VAL A 85 -1.69 2.31 -15.43
CA VAL A 85 -1.28 2.07 -14.03
C VAL A 85 -1.45 3.31 -13.17
N ASN A 86 -1.28 4.51 -13.74
CA ASN A 86 -1.38 5.77 -13.00
C ASN A 86 -2.80 6.32 -12.86
N LEU A 87 -3.78 5.78 -13.61
CA LEU A 87 -5.18 6.24 -13.52
C LEU A 87 -5.75 6.23 -12.09
N PRO A 88 -5.52 5.19 -11.26
CA PRO A 88 -6.06 5.16 -9.90
C PRO A 88 -5.50 6.24 -8.97
N ILE A 89 -4.40 6.90 -9.32
CA ILE A 89 -3.86 8.03 -8.52
C ILE A 89 -4.71 9.28 -8.74
N VAL A 90 -5.23 9.46 -9.95
CA VAL A 90 -5.97 10.65 -10.36
C VAL A 90 -7.47 10.49 -10.06
N ILE A 91 -7.98 9.27 -10.23
CA ILE A 91 -9.40 8.96 -10.02
C ILE A 91 -9.69 8.88 -8.52
N PRO A 92 -10.71 9.59 -7.99
CA PRO A 92 -11.11 9.46 -6.59
C PRO A 92 -11.40 8.00 -6.21
N PRO A 93 -10.94 7.52 -5.05
CA PRO A 93 -11.15 6.12 -4.64
C PRO A 93 -12.61 5.68 -4.64
N ALA A 94 -13.54 6.56 -4.26
CA ALA A 94 -14.98 6.27 -4.31
C ALA A 94 -15.45 5.96 -5.75
N VAL A 95 -14.96 6.70 -6.75
CA VAL A 95 -15.29 6.45 -8.17
C VAL A 95 -14.72 5.12 -8.63
N ILE A 96 -13.51 4.76 -8.16
CA ILE A 96 -12.94 3.42 -8.40
C ILE A 96 -13.86 2.33 -7.81
N GLY A 97 -14.38 2.52 -6.60
CA GLY A 97 -15.31 1.59 -5.96
C GLY A 97 -16.57 1.35 -6.77
N VAL A 98 -17.18 2.42 -7.31
CA VAL A 98 -18.32 2.30 -8.23
C VAL A 98 -17.92 1.57 -9.51
N GLY A 99 -16.76 1.91 -10.10
CA GLY A 99 -16.25 1.21 -11.28
C GLY A 99 -16.04 -0.29 -11.04
N LEU A 100 -15.54 -0.67 -9.85
CA LEU A 100 -15.40 -2.09 -9.47
C LEU A 100 -16.77 -2.78 -9.33
N LEU A 101 -17.80 -2.08 -8.83
CA LEU A 101 -19.17 -2.60 -8.81
C LEU A 101 -19.74 -2.80 -10.23
N GLU A 102 -19.47 -1.90 -11.17
CA GLU A 102 -19.88 -2.03 -12.57
C GLU A 102 -19.16 -3.20 -13.27
N VAL A 103 -17.97 -3.58 -12.81
CA VAL A 103 -17.25 -4.75 -13.35
C VAL A 103 -17.68 -6.04 -12.69
N PHE A 104 -17.67 -6.11 -11.36
CA PHE A 104 -17.83 -7.35 -10.58
C PHE A 104 -19.23 -7.56 -10.00
N GLY A 105 -20.10 -6.53 -10.03
CA GLY A 105 -21.47 -6.61 -9.53
C GLY A 105 -22.31 -7.63 -10.33
N ARG A 106 -23.38 -8.14 -9.76
CA ARG A 106 -24.26 -9.16 -10.39
C ARG A 106 -24.70 -8.81 -11.82
N ARG A 107 -24.95 -7.52 -12.07
CA ARG A 107 -25.34 -7.01 -13.40
C ARG A 107 -24.18 -6.35 -14.15
N GLY A 108 -22.96 -6.45 -13.60
CA GLY A 108 -21.75 -5.87 -14.16
C GLY A 108 -21.15 -6.72 -15.27
N LEU A 109 -20.05 -6.24 -15.84
CA LEU A 109 -19.41 -6.87 -17.02
C LEU A 109 -18.99 -8.32 -16.77
N LEU A 110 -18.47 -8.67 -15.60
CA LEU A 110 -18.01 -10.01 -15.22
C LEU A 110 -18.99 -10.74 -14.29
N GLY A 111 -20.01 -10.05 -13.78
CA GLY A 111 -20.94 -10.58 -12.79
C GLY A 111 -21.65 -11.88 -13.22
N PRO A 112 -22.31 -11.91 -14.40
CA PRO A 112 -23.00 -13.11 -14.86
C PRO A 112 -22.08 -14.32 -15.03
N TRP A 113 -20.84 -14.09 -15.48
CA TRP A 113 -19.84 -15.15 -15.58
C TRP A 113 -19.39 -15.65 -14.21
N LEU A 114 -19.12 -14.77 -13.28
CA LEU A 114 -18.74 -15.12 -11.90
C LEU A 114 -19.85 -15.89 -11.19
N GLU A 115 -21.10 -15.47 -11.33
CA GLU A 115 -22.25 -16.21 -10.79
C GLU A 115 -22.37 -17.63 -11.39
N SER A 116 -22.07 -17.80 -12.68
CA SER A 116 -22.12 -19.11 -13.32
C SER A 116 -21.12 -20.13 -12.74
N VAL A 117 -20.02 -19.64 -12.16
CA VAL A 117 -19.02 -20.46 -11.45
C VAL A 117 -19.17 -20.41 -9.92
N GLY A 118 -20.28 -19.87 -9.42
CA GLY A 118 -20.59 -19.82 -7.99
C GLY A 118 -19.80 -18.78 -7.19
N LEU A 119 -19.20 -17.79 -7.85
CA LEU A 119 -18.41 -16.74 -7.19
C LEU A 119 -19.19 -15.42 -7.10
N SER A 120 -19.17 -14.79 -5.93
CA SER A 120 -19.66 -13.43 -5.72
C SER A 120 -18.54 -12.62 -5.08
N VAL A 121 -18.04 -11.60 -5.79
CA VAL A 121 -16.93 -10.77 -5.33
C VAL A 121 -17.41 -9.57 -4.50
N PRO A 122 -18.41 -8.78 -4.93
CA PRO A 122 -18.87 -7.63 -4.14
C PRO A 122 -19.32 -8.03 -2.73
N PHE A 123 -19.16 -7.11 -1.80
CA PHE A 123 -19.55 -7.31 -0.39
C PHE A 123 -18.86 -8.48 0.30
N SER A 124 -17.57 -8.71 -0.02
CA SER A 124 -16.74 -9.76 0.57
C SER A 124 -15.35 -9.23 0.95
N SER A 125 -14.60 -9.99 1.75
CA SER A 125 -13.20 -9.67 2.04
C SER A 125 -12.32 -9.66 0.77
N ALA A 126 -12.69 -10.43 -0.26
CA ALA A 126 -12.02 -10.38 -1.56
C ALA A 126 -12.21 -9.01 -2.25
N ALA A 127 -13.40 -8.40 -2.14
CA ALA A 127 -13.64 -7.04 -2.65
C ALA A 127 -12.77 -6.00 -1.93
N VAL A 128 -12.55 -6.15 -0.61
CA VAL A 128 -11.62 -5.29 0.14
C VAL A 128 -10.21 -5.39 -0.45
N VAL A 129 -9.71 -6.62 -0.66
CA VAL A 129 -8.37 -6.86 -1.22
C VAL A 129 -8.24 -6.26 -2.63
N ILE A 130 -9.23 -6.47 -3.50
CA ILE A 130 -9.22 -5.92 -4.86
C ILE A 130 -9.20 -4.39 -4.83
N ALA A 131 -10.04 -3.76 -4.01
CA ALA A 131 -10.05 -2.31 -3.86
C ALA A 131 -8.69 -1.77 -3.41
N GLN A 132 -8.09 -2.40 -2.39
CA GLN A 132 -6.76 -2.06 -1.89
C GLN A 132 -5.67 -2.23 -2.97
N VAL A 133 -5.70 -3.34 -3.72
CA VAL A 133 -4.74 -3.59 -4.82
C VAL A 133 -4.84 -2.51 -5.88
N VAL A 134 -6.04 -2.22 -6.38
CA VAL A 134 -6.25 -1.22 -7.45
C VAL A 134 -5.74 0.15 -7.04
N VAL A 135 -6.04 0.57 -5.81
CA VAL A 135 -5.69 1.92 -5.34
C VAL A 135 -4.22 2.04 -4.91
N ALA A 136 -3.59 0.95 -4.46
CA ALA A 136 -2.23 0.99 -3.91
C ALA A 136 -1.14 0.52 -4.90
N ALA A 137 -1.48 -0.31 -5.90
CA ALA A 137 -0.51 -0.85 -6.86
C ALA A 137 0.30 0.22 -7.61
N PRO A 138 -0.27 1.36 -8.06
CA PRO A 138 0.48 2.39 -8.75
C PRO A 138 1.72 2.87 -7.99
N PHE A 139 1.62 3.02 -6.67
CA PHE A 139 2.71 3.51 -5.83
C PHE A 139 3.90 2.56 -5.81
N PHE A 140 3.63 1.25 -5.74
CA PHE A 140 4.68 0.23 -5.82
C PHE A 140 5.29 0.17 -7.21
N VAL A 141 4.47 0.11 -8.26
CA VAL A 141 4.93 -0.02 -9.65
C VAL A 141 5.79 1.16 -10.06
N GLN A 142 5.39 2.39 -9.72
CA GLN A 142 6.19 3.58 -10.00
C GLN A 142 7.54 3.57 -9.26
N ALA A 143 7.52 3.27 -7.96
CA ALA A 143 8.75 3.21 -7.16
C ALA A 143 9.69 2.11 -7.68
N GLY A 144 9.13 0.95 -8.02
CA GLY A 144 9.86 -0.18 -8.60
C GLY A 144 10.45 0.16 -9.97
N ALA A 145 9.67 0.74 -10.87
CA ALA A 145 10.16 1.16 -12.18
C ALA A 145 11.29 2.19 -12.06
N ASN A 146 11.14 3.16 -11.15
CA ASN A 146 12.20 4.14 -10.88
C ASN A 146 13.45 3.51 -10.25
N ALA A 147 13.30 2.46 -9.43
CA ALA A 147 14.43 1.75 -8.86
C ALA A 147 15.19 0.94 -9.93
N PHE A 148 14.46 0.27 -10.82
CA PHE A 148 15.06 -0.48 -11.93
C PHE A 148 15.69 0.42 -13.00
N ARG A 149 15.10 1.57 -13.33
CA ARG A 149 15.68 2.56 -14.28
C ARG A 149 17.03 3.13 -13.83
N LYS A 150 17.40 3.01 -12.55
CA LYS A 150 18.68 3.48 -12.01
C LYS A 150 19.80 2.45 -12.15
N ILE A 151 19.49 1.23 -12.60
CA ILE A 151 20.48 0.19 -12.82
C ILE A 151 21.17 0.47 -14.15
N ASP A 152 22.50 0.49 -14.13
CA ASP A 152 23.29 0.66 -15.32
C ASP A 152 23.15 -0.57 -16.24
N ASP A 153 22.83 -0.33 -17.51
CA ASP A 153 22.66 -1.39 -18.51
C ASP A 153 23.94 -2.23 -18.68
N ASP A 154 25.13 -1.64 -18.48
CA ASP A 154 26.41 -2.32 -18.55
C ASP A 154 26.51 -3.45 -17.52
N LEU A 155 25.91 -3.31 -16.33
CA LEU A 155 25.90 -4.38 -15.33
C LEU A 155 25.15 -5.61 -15.82
N MET A 156 24.07 -5.41 -16.58
CA MET A 156 23.28 -6.51 -17.16
C MET A 156 24.03 -7.17 -18.31
N VAL A 157 24.76 -6.40 -19.11
CA VAL A 157 25.64 -6.91 -20.19
C VAL A 157 26.77 -7.74 -19.60
N VAL A 158 27.47 -7.22 -18.58
CA VAL A 158 28.56 -7.94 -17.89
C VAL A 158 28.07 -9.25 -17.27
N ALA A 159 26.92 -9.24 -16.58
CA ALA A 159 26.35 -10.46 -16.02
C ALA A 159 26.11 -11.54 -17.08
N ARG A 160 25.60 -11.15 -18.27
CA ARG A 160 25.37 -12.07 -19.40
C ARG A 160 26.68 -12.57 -20.02
N THR A 161 27.70 -11.74 -20.13
CA THR A 161 29.02 -12.16 -20.64
C THR A 161 29.72 -13.15 -19.70
N LEU A 162 29.41 -13.07 -18.39
CA LEU A 162 29.86 -14.02 -17.38
C LEU A 162 29.02 -15.32 -17.33
N GLY A 163 28.10 -15.51 -18.27
CA GLY A 163 27.31 -16.73 -18.42
C GLY A 163 25.96 -16.76 -17.72
N GLU A 164 25.52 -15.64 -17.14
CA GLU A 164 24.19 -15.59 -16.54
C GLU A 164 23.09 -15.56 -17.61
N SER A 165 22.03 -16.34 -17.38
CA SER A 165 20.80 -16.24 -18.16
C SER A 165 20.08 -14.92 -17.88
N GLY A 166 19.12 -14.51 -18.73
CA GLY A 166 18.33 -13.32 -18.50
C GLY A 166 17.64 -13.29 -17.11
N PRO A 167 16.93 -14.36 -16.70
CA PRO A 167 16.38 -14.50 -15.35
C PRO A 167 17.46 -14.52 -14.25
N GLY A 168 18.63 -15.15 -14.52
CA GLY A 168 19.75 -15.17 -13.58
C GLY A 168 20.32 -13.78 -13.33
N ALA A 169 20.57 -13.01 -14.38
CA ALA A 169 21.00 -11.62 -14.27
C ALA A 169 19.97 -10.74 -13.54
N PHE A 170 18.66 -10.94 -13.79
CA PHE A 170 17.62 -10.25 -13.04
C PHE A 170 17.68 -10.56 -11.53
N LEU A 171 17.69 -11.85 -11.15
CA LEU A 171 17.62 -12.25 -9.75
C LEU A 171 18.92 -11.95 -8.97
N ARG A 172 20.09 -12.06 -9.63
CA ARG A 172 21.39 -11.91 -8.96
C ARG A 172 21.98 -10.50 -9.03
N VAL A 173 21.55 -9.70 -10.00
CA VAL A 173 22.08 -8.35 -10.21
C VAL A 173 20.98 -7.30 -10.06
N ALA A 174 19.95 -7.32 -10.92
CA ALA A 174 18.97 -6.26 -10.96
C ALA A 174 18.12 -6.18 -9.67
N LEU A 175 17.57 -7.30 -9.21
CA LEU A 175 16.71 -7.37 -8.05
C LEU A 175 17.41 -6.92 -6.75
N PRO A 176 18.64 -7.37 -6.41
CA PRO A 176 19.34 -6.89 -5.23
C PRO A 176 19.67 -5.39 -5.26
N ILE A 177 19.99 -4.84 -6.43
CA ILE A 177 20.28 -3.41 -6.58
C ILE A 177 19.00 -2.58 -6.42
N ALA A 178 17.87 -3.04 -6.99
CA ALA A 178 16.59 -2.36 -6.88
C ALA A 178 15.90 -2.55 -5.52
N LEU A 179 16.29 -3.55 -4.73
CA LEU A 179 15.61 -3.98 -3.51
C LEU A 179 15.31 -2.83 -2.53
N PRO A 180 16.22 -1.89 -2.23
CA PRO A 180 15.91 -0.76 -1.35
C PRO A 180 14.77 0.12 -1.89
N GLY A 181 14.72 0.33 -3.20
CA GLY A 181 13.66 1.09 -3.85
C GLY A 181 12.32 0.32 -3.88
N LEU A 182 12.37 -1.00 -4.08
CA LEU A 182 11.19 -1.87 -4.03
C LEU A 182 10.60 -1.91 -2.61
N ILE A 183 11.45 -2.00 -1.56
CA ILE A 183 10.99 -1.95 -0.16
C ILE A 183 10.36 -0.58 0.15
N ALA A 184 10.94 0.52 -0.31
CA ALA A 184 10.36 1.84 -0.14
C ALA A 184 9.00 1.95 -0.84
N GLY A 185 8.89 1.44 -2.08
CA GLY A 185 7.63 1.38 -2.82
C GLY A 185 6.57 0.50 -2.13
N ALA A 186 6.97 -0.66 -1.62
CA ALA A 186 6.12 -1.57 -0.86
C ALA A 186 5.58 -0.90 0.42
N SER A 187 6.42 -0.12 1.11
CA SER A 187 6.02 0.62 2.31
C SER A 187 4.92 1.64 2.02
N ILE A 188 5.09 2.41 0.94
CA ILE A 188 4.10 3.43 0.52
C ILE A 188 2.81 2.76 0.07
N ALA A 189 2.90 1.70 -0.74
CA ALA A 189 1.75 0.94 -1.21
C ALA A 189 0.98 0.31 -0.05
N TRP A 190 1.68 -0.25 0.95
CA TRP A 190 1.02 -0.82 2.11
C TRP A 190 0.31 0.23 2.97
N ALA A 191 0.96 1.35 3.25
CA ALA A 191 0.32 2.46 3.97
C ALA A 191 -0.94 2.96 3.23
N ARG A 192 -0.87 3.02 1.88
CA ARG A 192 -2.02 3.40 1.04
C ARG A 192 -3.13 2.36 1.08
N ALA A 193 -2.81 1.07 1.05
CA ALA A 193 -3.79 -0.03 1.17
C ALA A 193 -4.45 -0.06 2.56
N LEU A 194 -3.66 0.08 3.63
CA LEU A 194 -4.14 0.08 5.01
C LEU A 194 -5.13 1.23 5.29
N GLY A 195 -4.89 2.40 4.69
CA GLY A 195 -5.74 3.58 4.82
C GLY A 195 -6.87 3.65 3.78
N GLU A 196 -7.11 2.58 2.99
CA GLU A 196 -8.16 2.63 1.98
C GLU A 196 -9.56 2.60 2.61
N PHE A 197 -10.39 3.56 2.20
CA PHE A 197 -11.74 3.77 2.70
C PHE A 197 -12.78 3.83 1.57
N GLY A 198 -12.58 4.71 0.60
CA GLY A 198 -13.62 5.09 -0.36
C GLY A 198 -14.02 3.99 -1.32
N ALA A 199 -13.03 3.32 -1.93
CA ALA A 199 -13.30 2.20 -2.83
C ALA A 199 -13.84 1.00 -2.06
N THR A 200 -13.30 0.75 -0.85
CA THR A 200 -13.76 -0.35 0.00
C THR A 200 -15.21 -0.15 0.42
N LEU A 201 -15.60 1.05 0.89
CA LEU A 201 -16.97 1.34 1.32
C LEU A 201 -17.99 1.03 0.22
N LEU A 202 -17.72 1.47 -1.02
CA LEU A 202 -18.67 1.34 -2.11
C LEU A 202 -18.67 -0.05 -2.76
N PHE A 203 -17.53 -0.74 -2.80
CA PHE A 203 -17.42 -2.04 -3.45
C PHE A 203 -17.59 -3.23 -2.50
N ALA A 204 -16.99 -3.15 -1.29
CA ALA A 204 -17.07 -4.22 -0.30
C ALA A 204 -18.13 -3.99 0.79
N GLY A 205 -18.63 -2.76 0.92
CA GLY A 205 -19.56 -2.39 1.99
C GLY A 205 -18.87 -2.16 3.32
N ASN A 206 -19.65 -2.18 4.41
CA ASN A 206 -19.20 -1.89 5.77
C ASN A 206 -19.84 -2.85 6.77
N MET A 207 -19.55 -4.15 6.63
CA MET A 207 -20.12 -5.22 7.46
C MET A 207 -19.11 -5.61 8.55
N THR A 208 -19.52 -5.47 9.80
CA THR A 208 -18.68 -5.78 10.97
C THR A 208 -18.24 -7.25 10.94
N GLY A 209 -16.93 -7.48 11.04
CA GLY A 209 -16.33 -8.81 11.01
C GLY A 209 -16.09 -9.40 9.61
N GLU A 210 -16.65 -8.83 8.54
CA GLU A 210 -16.53 -9.36 7.18
C GLU A 210 -15.78 -8.41 6.22
N THR A 211 -16.19 -7.14 6.17
CA THR A 211 -15.60 -6.14 5.25
C THR A 211 -15.23 -4.82 5.93
N GLN A 212 -15.60 -4.65 7.21
CA GLN A 212 -15.33 -3.44 7.95
C GLN A 212 -13.85 -3.33 8.34
N THR A 213 -13.06 -2.63 7.53
CA THR A 213 -11.67 -2.28 7.83
C THR A 213 -11.59 -1.18 8.91
N MET A 214 -10.39 -0.92 9.47
CA MET A 214 -10.19 0.13 10.48
C MET A 214 -10.68 1.51 10.04
N PRO A 215 -10.42 2.02 8.83
CA PRO A 215 -10.99 3.28 8.37
C PRO A 215 -12.53 3.28 8.38
N LEU A 216 -13.16 2.18 8.02
CA LEU A 216 -14.61 2.02 8.04
C LEU A 216 -15.17 1.93 9.47
N ALA A 217 -14.46 1.23 10.36
CA ALA A 217 -14.83 1.16 11.78
C ALA A 217 -14.71 2.52 12.49
N ILE A 218 -13.64 3.29 12.17
CA ILE A 218 -13.49 4.68 12.64
C ILE A 218 -14.65 5.54 12.18
N TYR A 219 -15.04 5.44 10.91
CA TYR A 219 -16.19 6.17 10.37
C TYR A 219 -17.49 5.81 11.11
N THR A 220 -17.76 4.52 11.33
CA THR A 220 -18.92 4.06 12.08
C THR A 220 -18.89 4.53 13.54
N ALA A 221 -17.73 4.49 14.19
CA ALA A 221 -17.58 4.96 15.57
C ALA A 221 -17.80 6.47 15.69
N LEU A 222 -17.44 7.27 14.69
CA LEU A 222 -17.70 8.73 14.70
C LEU A 222 -19.19 9.09 14.84
N GLU A 223 -20.09 8.22 14.38
CA GLU A 223 -21.53 8.46 14.46
C GLU A 223 -22.10 8.19 15.87
N SER A 224 -21.42 7.38 16.69
CA SER A 224 -21.92 6.94 18.01
C SER A 224 -20.99 7.31 19.17
N ASP A 225 -19.69 7.21 19.03
CA ASP A 225 -18.68 7.47 20.05
C ASP A 225 -17.43 8.11 19.45
N VAL A 226 -17.41 9.44 19.43
CA VAL A 226 -16.29 10.24 18.90
C VAL A 226 -14.97 9.93 19.63
N ARG A 227 -15.00 9.61 20.93
CA ARG A 227 -13.78 9.30 21.69
C ARG A 227 -13.18 7.97 21.24
N ALA A 228 -14.02 6.94 21.06
CA ALA A 228 -13.58 5.68 20.51
C ALA A 228 -12.99 5.85 19.11
N ALA A 229 -13.62 6.64 18.24
CA ALA A 229 -13.11 6.95 16.90
C ALA A 229 -11.75 7.62 16.94
N VAL A 230 -11.51 8.60 17.82
CA VAL A 230 -10.20 9.27 17.99
C VAL A 230 -9.13 8.27 18.44
N VAL A 231 -9.44 7.41 19.41
CA VAL A 231 -8.47 6.38 19.86
C VAL A 231 -8.18 5.36 18.78
N MET A 232 -9.20 4.88 18.07
CA MET A 232 -9.01 3.96 16.94
C MET A 232 -8.16 4.59 15.84
N SER A 233 -8.36 5.88 15.55
CA SER A 233 -7.54 6.65 14.59
C SER A 233 -6.10 6.78 15.06
N MET A 234 -5.86 7.07 16.34
CA MET A 234 -4.54 7.13 16.95
C MET A 234 -3.81 5.77 16.83
N LEU A 235 -4.51 4.68 17.15
CA LEU A 235 -3.93 3.33 17.08
C LEU A 235 -3.62 2.92 15.63
N LEU A 236 -4.50 3.23 14.68
CA LEU A 236 -4.23 3.00 13.25
C LEU A 236 -3.03 3.82 12.77
N ALA A 237 -2.94 5.09 13.16
CA ALA A 237 -1.80 5.95 12.84
C ALA A 237 -0.49 5.39 13.44
N ALA A 238 -0.52 4.92 14.70
CA ALA A 238 0.63 4.29 15.34
C ALA A 238 1.07 3.04 14.59
N VAL A 239 0.15 2.16 14.20
CA VAL A 239 0.44 0.98 13.36
C VAL A 239 1.06 1.42 12.03
N GLY A 240 0.49 2.39 11.34
CA GLY A 240 1.03 2.93 10.08
C GLY A 240 2.46 3.46 10.23
N VAL A 241 2.72 4.25 11.28
CA VAL A 241 4.07 4.78 11.57
C VAL A 241 5.04 3.65 11.89
N LEU A 242 4.66 2.69 12.73
CA LEU A 242 5.50 1.53 13.04
C LEU A 242 5.88 0.73 11.79
N LEU A 243 4.91 0.50 10.90
CA LEU A 243 5.14 -0.21 9.64
C LEU A 243 6.09 0.56 8.72
N LEU A 244 5.88 1.87 8.57
CA LEU A 244 6.77 2.73 7.77
C LEU A 244 8.20 2.70 8.32
N VAL A 245 8.36 2.81 9.64
CA VAL A 245 9.67 2.77 10.31
C VAL A 245 10.31 1.40 10.11
N ALA A 246 9.58 0.31 10.39
CA ALA A 246 10.09 -1.05 10.25
C ALA A 246 10.59 -1.34 8.82
N LEU A 247 9.81 -0.99 7.81
CA LEU A 247 10.17 -1.19 6.41
C LEU A 247 11.30 -0.27 5.94
N ARG A 248 11.37 0.96 6.44
CA ARG A 248 12.45 1.89 6.11
C ARG A 248 13.81 1.43 6.64
N PHE A 249 13.85 0.81 7.81
CA PHE A 249 15.09 0.32 8.43
C PHE A 249 15.43 -1.13 8.04
N ALA A 250 14.50 -1.89 7.46
CA ALA A 250 14.75 -3.26 6.98
C ALA A 250 15.96 -3.39 6.04
N PRO A 251 16.17 -2.50 5.02
CA PRO A 251 17.34 -2.59 4.14
C PRO A 251 18.67 -2.31 4.87
N MET A 252 18.65 -1.52 5.91
CA MET A 252 19.84 -1.18 6.70
C MET A 252 20.27 -2.36 7.57
N ALA A 253 19.31 -3.05 8.18
CA ALA A 253 19.54 -4.28 8.94
C ALA A 253 20.08 -5.41 8.04
N TRP A 254 19.55 -5.52 6.80
CA TRP A 254 20.04 -6.49 5.80
C TRP A 254 21.49 -6.26 5.37
N LYS A 255 21.93 -5.02 5.21
CA LYS A 255 23.36 -4.72 4.93
C LYS A 255 24.27 -5.13 6.10
N TRP A 256 23.84 -4.82 7.33
CA TRP A 256 24.61 -5.14 8.54
C TRP A 256 24.86 -6.64 8.71
N THR A 257 23.84 -7.47 8.43
CA THR A 257 23.98 -8.93 8.53
C THR A 257 24.89 -9.53 7.44
N ARG A 258 24.95 -8.91 6.25
CA ARG A 258 25.87 -9.32 5.17
C ARG A 258 27.32 -8.97 5.47
N ASP A 259 27.56 -7.79 6.04
CA ASP A 259 28.92 -7.34 6.38
C ASP A 259 29.52 -8.16 7.55
N LEU A 260 28.70 -8.63 8.47
CA LEU A 260 29.12 -9.52 9.55
C LEU A 260 29.30 -10.99 9.10
N GLY A 261 28.57 -11.47 8.12
CA GLY A 261 28.68 -12.83 7.56
C GLY A 261 29.84 -13.02 6.57
N GLY A 262 30.46 -11.94 6.11
CA GLY A 262 31.65 -11.97 5.25
C GLY A 262 33.00 -12.03 5.98
N LEU A 263 32.97 -12.12 7.32
CA LEU A 263 34.17 -12.20 8.18
C LEU A 263 34.42 -13.60 8.78
N SER A 264 33.70 -14.63 8.27
CA SER A 264 33.89 -16.03 8.68
C SER A 264 34.47 -16.90 7.60
#